data_cd2d629af46937ac8c2c954392174016
#
_entry.id   cd2d629af46937ac8c2c954392174016
#
_cell.length_a   1.000
_cell.length_b   1.000
_cell.length_c   1.000
_cell.angle_alpha   90.00
_cell.angle_beta   90.00
_cell.angle_gamma   90.00
#
_symmetry.space_group_name_H-M   'P 1'
#
loop_
_entity.id
_entity.type
_entity.pdbx_description
1 polymer ?
#
loop_
_entity_poly.entity_id
_entity_poly.type
_entity_poly.pdbx_seq_one_letter_code
_entity_poly.pdbx_strand_id
1 'polypeptide(L)' 'SFHVTGVQTCALPIXQTIICIVGNMLTENEGVLNQVFAALKNIPVRMVSFGGSPNNISILINASDKDRALNLLNEGLFNL' A
#
# COMPACT_ATOMS: atom_id res chain seq x y z
N SER A 1 9.97 14.05 3.00
CA SER A 1 9.34 13.24 4.02
C SER A 1 7.98 12.79 3.57
N PHE A 2 7.50 11.74 4.19
CA PHE A 2 6.26 11.14 3.78
C PHE A 2 5.14 11.58 4.67
N HIS A 3 3.97 11.58 4.10
CA HIS A 3 2.77 11.91 4.83
C HIS A 3 1.92 10.68 5.07
N VAL A 4 2.54 9.50 5.02
CA VAL A 4 1.83 8.28 5.31
C VAL A 4 1.59 8.18 6.81
N THR A 5 0.34 8.06 7.21
CA THR A 5 -0.01 8.01 8.62
C THR A 5 -0.44 6.62 9.06
N GLY A 6 -0.64 5.70 8.14
CA GLY A 6 -1.00 4.36 8.55
C GLY A 6 -1.19 3.42 7.39
N VAL A 7 -1.17 2.15 7.70
CA VAL A 7 -1.43 1.08 6.75
C VAL A 7 -2.41 0.13 7.43
N GLN A 8 -3.49 -0.19 6.73
CA GLN A 8 -4.51 -1.07 7.24
C GLN A 8 -4.76 -2.19 6.26
N THR A 9 -5.23 -3.32 6.75
CA THR A 9 -5.54 -4.44 5.89
C THR A 9 -6.97 -4.91 6.10
N CYS A 10 -7.52 -5.51 5.06
CA CYS A 10 -8.84 -6.09 5.11
C CYS A 10 -8.82 -7.39 4.33
N ALA A 11 -9.02 -8.50 5.01
CA ALA A 11 -9.02 -9.81 4.37
C ALA A 11 -10.35 -10.03 3.66
N LEU A 12 -10.25 -10.63 2.48
CA LEU A 12 -11.42 -10.95 1.69
C LEU A 12 -11.60 -12.47 1.63
N PRO A 13 -12.84 -12.94 1.47
CA PRO A 13 -13.05 -14.40 1.46
C PRO A 13 -12.49 -15.11 0.24
N ILE A 14 -12.01 -14.38 -0.73
CA ILE A 14 -11.49 -14.97 -1.95
C ILE A 14 -9.98 -15.14 -1.96
N UNK A 15 -9.41 -14.94 -0.74
CA UNK A 15 -8.11 -15.12 -0.65
C UNK A 15 -7.26 -14.00 -1.02
N GLN A 16 -7.86 -13.09 -0.94
CA GLN A 16 -7.14 -11.87 -1.26
C GLN A 16 -7.22 -10.92 -0.09
N THR A 17 -6.40 -9.89 -0.13
CA THR A 17 -6.32 -8.90 0.95
C THR A 17 -6.18 -7.53 0.33
N ILE A 18 -6.87 -6.56 0.90
CA ILE A 18 -6.70 -5.16 0.53
C ILE A 18 -5.78 -4.52 1.56
N ILE A 19 -4.73 -3.86 1.09
CA ILE A 19 -3.89 -3.03 1.93
C ILE A 19 -4.21 -1.58 1.62
N CYS A 20 -4.58 -0.86 2.65
CA CYS A 20 -4.98 0.53 2.50
C CYS A 20 -3.90 1.41 3.11
N ILE A 21 -3.29 2.25 2.30
CA ILE A 21 -2.24 3.16 2.77
C ILE A 21 -2.88 4.52 2.92
N VAL A 22 -2.80 5.07 4.12
CA VAL A 22 -3.46 6.32 4.45
C VAL A 22 -2.41 7.36 4.79
N GLY A 23 -2.59 8.54 4.26
CA GLY A 23 -1.69 9.63 4.54
C GLY A 23 -2.24 10.92 3.97
N ASN A 24 -1.49 11.97 4.14
CA ASN A 24 -1.93 13.28 3.70
C ASN A 24 -1.52 13.50 2.25
N MET A 25 -2.51 13.65 1.37
CA MET A 25 -2.26 13.97 -0.03
C MET A 25 -1.39 12.95 -0.74
N LEU A 26 -1.63 11.67 -0.46
CA LEU A 26 -0.79 10.62 -1.02
C LEU A 26 -0.82 10.60 -2.54
N THR A 27 -2.01 10.76 -3.12
CA THR A 27 -2.12 10.63 -4.56
C THR A 27 -1.55 11.85 -5.29
N GLU A 28 -1.24 12.91 -4.56
CA GLU A 28 -0.64 14.11 -5.10
C GLU A 28 0.88 14.08 -4.95
N ASN A 29 1.42 13.06 -4.32
CA ASN A 29 2.84 12.99 -4.02
C ASN A 29 3.45 11.84 -4.82
N GLU A 30 4.08 12.18 -5.94
CA GLU A 30 4.63 11.16 -6.82
C GLU A 30 5.72 10.34 -6.15
N GLY A 31 6.47 10.95 -5.25
CA GLY A 31 7.51 10.23 -4.56
C GLY A 31 6.97 9.11 -3.72
N VAL A 32 5.84 9.35 -3.05
CA VAL A 32 5.24 8.30 -2.23
C VAL A 32 4.75 7.15 -3.10
N LEU A 33 4.07 7.46 -4.19
CA LEU A 33 3.59 6.40 -5.07
C LEU A 33 4.73 5.56 -5.61
N ASN A 34 5.80 6.22 -6.03
CA ASN A 34 6.95 5.49 -6.55
C ASN A 34 7.55 4.58 -5.49
N GLN A 35 7.60 5.04 -4.25
CA GLN A 35 8.16 4.21 -3.19
C GLN A 35 7.26 3.05 -2.83
N VAL A 36 5.94 3.26 -2.86
CA VAL A 36 5.02 2.15 -2.62
C VAL A 36 5.24 1.05 -3.64
N PHE A 37 5.27 1.40 -4.91
CA PHE A 37 5.39 0.38 -5.94
C PHE A 37 6.80 -0.20 -6.00
N ALA A 38 7.82 0.58 -5.68
CA ALA A 38 9.16 0.01 -5.59
C ALA A 38 9.25 -0.99 -4.44
N ALA A 39 8.62 -0.67 -3.31
CA ALA A 39 8.63 -1.59 -2.17
C ALA A 39 7.94 -2.90 -2.51
N LEU A 40 6.91 -2.84 -3.33
CA LEU A 40 6.11 -4.02 -3.67
C LEU A 40 6.51 -4.65 -4.98
N LYS A 41 7.70 -4.37 -5.48
CA LYS A 41 8.06 -4.80 -6.83
C LYS A 41 8.02 -6.32 -7.01
N ASN A 42 8.20 -7.08 -5.95
CA ASN A 42 8.17 -8.53 -6.02
C ASN A 42 6.87 -9.14 -5.54
N ILE A 43 5.87 -8.32 -5.30
CA ILE A 43 4.55 -8.77 -4.85
C ILE A 43 3.59 -8.61 -6.02
N PRO A 44 2.89 -9.69 -6.42
CA PRO A 44 1.89 -9.52 -7.47
C PRO A 44 0.76 -8.62 -6.98
N VAL A 45 0.61 -7.47 -7.62
CA VAL A 45 -0.44 -6.53 -7.28
C VAL A 45 -1.60 -6.77 -8.25
N ARG A 46 -2.78 -7.07 -7.69
CA ARG A 46 -3.93 -7.44 -8.49
C ARG A 46 -4.74 -6.22 -8.92
N MET A 47 -4.73 -5.19 -8.11
CA MET A 47 -5.50 -4.00 -8.44
C MET A 47 -5.03 -2.86 -7.55
N VAL A 48 -5.11 -1.65 -8.06
CA VAL A 48 -4.81 -0.43 -7.30
C VAL A 48 -6.00 0.50 -7.46
N SER A 49 -6.39 1.11 -6.37
CA SER A 49 -7.48 2.07 -6.38
C SER A 49 -7.11 3.25 -5.51
N PHE A 50 -7.42 4.43 -6.00
CA PHE A 50 -7.21 5.64 -5.20
C PHE A 50 -8.45 6.05 -4.43
N GLY A 51 -9.56 5.38 -4.67
CA GLY A 51 -10.75 5.55 -3.87
C GLY A 51 -11.39 6.91 -3.88
N GLY A 52 -11.06 7.74 -4.83
CA GLY A 52 -11.66 9.06 -4.89
C GLY A 52 -11.16 10.03 -3.83
N SER A 53 -10.14 9.67 -3.08
CA SER A 53 -9.59 10.51 -2.03
C SER A 53 -8.10 10.69 -2.24
N PRO A 54 -7.55 11.89 -2.07
CA PRO A 54 -6.11 12.06 -2.20
C PRO A 54 -5.33 11.51 -1.01
N ASN A 55 -6.01 11.01 0.01
CA ASN A 55 -5.36 10.57 1.24
C ASN A 55 -5.30 9.06 1.37
N ASN A 56 -5.60 8.32 0.32
CA ASN A 56 -5.81 6.90 0.46
C ASN A 56 -5.39 6.18 -0.83
N ILE A 57 -4.63 5.10 -0.68
CA ILE A 57 -4.29 4.21 -1.78
C ILE A 57 -4.63 2.80 -1.32
N SER A 58 -5.47 2.11 -2.08
CA SER A 58 -5.85 0.75 -1.77
C SER A 58 -5.21 -0.19 -2.79
N ILE A 59 -4.61 -1.25 -2.31
CA ILE A 59 -3.89 -2.21 -3.15
C ILE A 59 -4.41 -3.59 -2.83
N LEU A 60 -4.80 -4.31 -3.88
CA LEU A 60 -5.30 -5.68 -3.75
C LEU A 60 -4.17 -6.65 -4.07
N ILE A 61 -3.91 -7.55 -3.15
CA ILE A 61 -2.87 -8.56 -3.32
C ILE A 61 -3.42 -9.92 -2.89
N ASN A 62 -2.65 -10.96 -3.15
CA ASN A 62 -2.98 -12.27 -2.64
C ASN A 62 -2.82 -12.30 -1.13
N ALA A 63 -3.72 -12.98 -0.44
CA ALA A 63 -3.66 -13.03 1.02
C ALA A 63 -2.36 -13.66 1.50
N SER A 64 -1.82 -14.61 0.74
CA SER A 64 -0.57 -15.27 1.14
C SER A 64 0.62 -14.32 1.12
N ASP A 65 0.50 -13.18 0.46
CA ASP A 65 1.58 -12.20 0.40
C ASP A 65 1.44 -11.08 1.43
N LYS A 66 0.41 -11.15 2.28
CA LYS A 66 0.09 -10.02 3.14
C LYS A 66 1.25 -9.64 4.06
N ASP A 67 1.77 -10.62 4.79
CA ASP A 67 2.82 -10.30 5.76
C ASP A 67 4.07 -9.80 5.08
N ARG A 68 4.43 -10.42 3.95
CA ARG A 68 5.60 -9.95 3.21
C ARG A 68 5.40 -8.55 2.69
N ALA A 69 4.20 -8.27 2.17
CA ALA A 69 3.92 -6.94 1.66
C ALA A 69 3.97 -5.89 2.77
N LEU A 70 3.40 -6.21 3.94
CA LEU A 70 3.44 -5.26 5.04
C LEU A 70 4.87 -4.98 5.49
N ASN A 71 5.70 -6.01 5.55
CA ASN A 71 7.10 -5.81 5.92
C ASN A 71 7.82 -4.96 4.89
N LEU A 72 7.58 -5.21 3.61
CA LEU A 72 8.23 -4.43 2.56
C LEU A 72 7.78 -2.97 2.59
N LEU A 73 6.50 -2.74 2.83
CA LEU A 73 6.00 -1.38 2.92
C LEU A 73 6.58 -0.67 4.15
N ASN A 74 6.68 -1.40 5.25
CA ASN A 74 7.27 -0.81 6.44
C ASN A 74 8.71 -0.39 6.19
N GLU A 75 9.48 -1.22 5.52
CA GLU A 75 10.85 -0.89 5.20
C GLU A 75 10.93 0.25 4.19
N GLY A 76 10.05 0.25 3.20
CA GLY A 76 10.11 1.24 2.13
C GLY A 76 9.53 2.59 2.49
N LEU A 77 8.56 2.63 3.39
CA LEU A 77 7.89 3.88 3.72
C LEU A 77 8.29 4.44 5.07
N PHE A 78 8.56 3.58 6.03
CA PHE A 78 8.80 4.02 7.40
C PHE A 78 10.22 3.76 7.87
N ASN A 79 11.00 3.07 7.09
CA ASN A 79 12.36 2.79 7.51
C ASN A 79 13.17 4.07 7.51
N LEU A 80 13.75 4.38 8.62
CA LEU A 80 14.52 5.61 8.79
C LEU A 80 16.00 5.35 8.86
#